data_a28bda8790a711e6f493aa570c983272
#
_entry.id   a28bda8790a711e6f493aa570c983272
#
_cell.length_a   1.000
_cell.length_b   1.000
_cell.length_c   1.000
_cell.angle_alpha   90.00
_cell.angle_beta   90.00
_cell.angle_gamma   90.00
#
_symmetry.space_group_name_H-M   'P 1'
#
loop_
_entity.id
_entity.type
_entity.pdbx_description
1 polymer ?
#
loop_
_entity_poly.entity_id
_entity_poly.type
_entity_poly.pdbx_seq_one_letter_code
_entity_poly.pdbx_strand_id
1 'polypeptide(L)'
;MKLLHVAPSQGTVWVRKGFQVFGRQPLGFASLFAAGLFMSLLLGIIPVLGSIATLALAPAVSLVFMIASRRVATGQAAMPGAIVELFGAGRSRLVALLKLGLVYVAATFLLFWLAGVLDGGALASFFAGLRDSKLTPESAATRVAEPGVQLGLLLRLLFLGVLSIAFWQAPALVFWGDPGWAKSLFFSTVALWRNKGAFTIYSLVWLALFMVLLAIVSIGAGLFGPERFALVAAPLMLVFMTVFYASLWFTFADCFSSSDPVAASRGDDVDHPDPMKGTS
;
A
#
# COMPACT_ATOMS: atom_id res chain seq x y z
N MET A 1 18.92 10.84 4.69
CA MET A 1 18.14 10.77 3.42
C MET A 1 17.73 12.16 2.97
N LYS A 2 17.79 12.44 1.66
CA LYS A 2 17.44 13.73 1.05
C LYS A 2 16.15 13.56 0.25
N LEU A 3 15.17 14.47 0.45
CA LEU A 3 13.91 14.43 -0.31
C LEU A 3 14.15 15.03 -1.70
N LEU A 4 13.79 14.24 -2.72
CA LEU A 4 13.88 14.60 -4.13
C LEU A 4 12.52 15.06 -4.67
N HIS A 5 12.55 15.86 -5.73
CA HIS A 5 11.38 16.19 -6.53
C HIS A 5 11.37 15.34 -7.80
N VAL A 6 10.24 14.70 -8.09
CA VAL A 6 10.10 13.81 -9.25
C VAL A 6 9.06 14.36 -10.24
N ALA A 7 9.27 14.09 -11.53
CA ALA A 7 8.34 14.49 -12.57
C ALA A 7 6.99 13.76 -12.42
N PRO A 8 5.84 14.39 -12.80
CA PRO A 8 4.53 13.76 -12.73
C PRO A 8 4.43 12.43 -13.49
N SER A 9 5.12 12.31 -14.64
CA SER A 9 5.18 11.07 -15.43
C SER A 9 5.76 9.87 -14.70
N GLN A 10 6.51 10.10 -13.61
CA GLN A 10 7.08 9.02 -12.80
C GLN A 10 6.00 8.14 -12.15
N GLY A 11 4.78 8.67 -11.95
CA GLY A 11 3.66 7.90 -11.46
C GLY A 11 3.33 6.65 -12.29
N THR A 12 3.36 6.76 -13.63
CA THR A 12 3.15 5.61 -14.53
C THR A 12 4.32 4.63 -14.50
N VAL A 13 5.54 5.15 -14.34
CA VAL A 13 6.76 4.32 -14.24
C VAL A 13 6.73 3.46 -12.99
N TRP A 14 6.27 3.98 -11.86
CA TRP A 14 6.14 3.21 -10.62
C TRP A 14 5.19 2.03 -10.76
N VAL A 15 4.03 2.24 -11.40
CA VAL A 15 3.08 1.15 -11.69
C VAL A 15 3.73 0.10 -12.57
N ARG A 16 4.36 0.50 -13.68
CA ARG A 16 5.05 -0.42 -14.60
C ARG A 16 6.13 -1.23 -13.89
N LYS A 17 6.96 -0.58 -13.05
CA LYS A 17 8.00 -1.27 -12.25
C LYS A 17 7.38 -2.28 -11.26
N GLY A 18 6.21 -1.98 -10.69
CA GLY A 18 5.46 -2.91 -9.85
C GLY A 18 5.10 -4.20 -10.58
N PHE A 19 4.53 -4.09 -11.79
CA PHE A 19 4.27 -5.26 -12.65
C PHE A 19 5.54 -6.01 -13.02
N GLN A 20 6.63 -5.31 -13.32
CA GLN A 20 7.91 -5.93 -13.69
C GLN A 20 8.51 -6.77 -12.56
N VAL A 21 8.55 -6.26 -11.32
CA VAL A 21 9.09 -7.04 -10.19
C VAL A 21 8.19 -8.19 -9.81
N PHE A 22 6.86 -8.00 -9.84
CA PHE A 22 5.91 -9.08 -9.66
C PHE A 22 6.12 -10.19 -10.70
N GLY A 23 6.22 -9.82 -11.99
CA GLY A 23 6.43 -10.79 -13.09
C GLY A 23 7.74 -11.56 -12.99
N ARG A 24 8.77 -11.02 -12.32
CA ARG A 24 10.04 -11.75 -12.09
C ARG A 24 9.90 -12.86 -11.04
N GLN A 25 9.07 -12.66 -10.02
CA GLN A 25 8.89 -13.64 -8.92
C GLN A 25 7.43 -13.68 -8.42
N PRO A 26 6.47 -14.07 -9.28
CA PRO A 26 5.05 -14.01 -8.94
C PRO A 26 4.69 -14.90 -7.74
N LEU A 27 5.29 -16.09 -7.65
CA LEU A 27 5.07 -17.00 -6.51
C LEU A 27 5.65 -16.44 -5.21
N GLY A 28 6.79 -15.75 -5.25
CA GLY A 28 7.38 -15.11 -4.08
C GLY A 28 6.49 -14.00 -3.51
N PHE A 29 5.91 -13.18 -4.37
CA PHE A 29 4.96 -12.13 -3.95
C PHE A 29 3.60 -12.70 -3.53
N ALA A 30 3.09 -13.70 -4.26
CA ALA A 30 1.84 -14.37 -3.89
C ALA A 30 1.94 -15.09 -2.53
N SER A 31 3.06 -15.76 -2.25
CA SER A 31 3.29 -16.40 -0.94
C SER A 31 3.41 -15.39 0.18
N LEU A 32 4.00 -14.20 -0.08
CA LEU A 32 4.06 -13.11 0.89
C LEU A 32 2.65 -12.58 1.21
N PHE A 33 1.81 -12.40 0.19
CA PHE A 33 0.42 -11.97 0.37
C PHE A 33 -0.40 -13.04 1.11
N ALA A 34 -0.25 -14.32 0.72
CA ALA A 34 -0.91 -15.43 1.39
C ALA A 34 -0.50 -15.55 2.87
N ALA A 35 0.78 -15.35 3.20
CA ALA A 35 1.25 -15.32 4.58
C ALA A 35 0.62 -14.17 5.39
N GLY A 36 0.48 -12.99 4.80
CA GLY A 36 -0.23 -11.85 5.40
C GLY A 36 -1.71 -12.14 5.64
N LEU A 37 -2.40 -12.74 4.67
CA LEU A 37 -3.79 -13.17 4.82
C LEU A 37 -3.94 -14.23 5.91
N PHE A 38 -3.07 -15.25 5.91
CA PHE A 38 -3.08 -16.31 6.91
C PHE A 38 -2.87 -15.75 8.32
N MET A 39 -1.93 -14.83 8.48
CA MET A 39 -1.71 -14.13 9.75
C MET A 39 -2.96 -13.34 10.17
N SER A 40 -3.61 -12.63 9.24
CA SER A 40 -4.83 -11.88 9.52
C SER A 40 -6.00 -12.81 9.93
N LEU A 41 -6.10 -13.99 9.32
CA LEU A 41 -7.09 -15.00 9.71
C LEU A 41 -6.83 -15.56 11.11
N LEU A 42 -5.57 -15.88 11.44
CA LEU A 42 -5.19 -16.35 12.76
C LEU A 42 -5.50 -15.30 13.84
N LEU A 43 -5.16 -14.03 13.59
CA LEU A 43 -5.47 -12.92 14.49
C LEU A 43 -6.99 -12.73 14.62
N GLY A 44 -7.75 -12.92 13.53
CA GLY A 44 -9.20 -12.80 13.50
C GLY A 44 -9.96 -13.78 14.42
N ILE A 45 -9.30 -14.87 14.86
CA ILE A 45 -9.85 -15.80 15.87
C ILE A 45 -10.07 -15.10 17.21
N ILE A 46 -9.28 -14.06 17.52
CA ILE A 46 -9.38 -13.30 18.75
C ILE A 46 -10.28 -12.08 18.50
N PRO A 47 -11.54 -12.07 19.00
CA PRO A 47 -12.44 -10.94 18.77
C PRO A 47 -11.82 -9.62 19.26
N VAL A 48 -12.06 -8.54 18.55
CA VAL A 48 -11.61 -7.17 18.85
C VAL A 48 -10.07 -7.03 18.84
N LEU A 49 -9.36 -7.75 19.71
CA LEU A 49 -7.89 -7.67 19.80
C LEU A 49 -7.21 -8.11 18.50
N GLY A 50 -7.72 -9.13 17.85
CA GLY A 50 -7.19 -9.59 16.56
C GLY A 50 -7.37 -8.56 15.45
N SER A 51 -8.52 -7.90 15.39
CA SER A 51 -8.75 -6.81 14.45
C SER A 51 -7.82 -5.61 14.69
N ILE A 52 -7.62 -5.25 15.96
CA ILE A 52 -6.67 -4.21 16.37
C ILE A 52 -5.24 -4.60 15.96
N ALA A 53 -4.84 -5.84 16.23
CA ALA A 53 -3.51 -6.33 15.88
C ALA A 53 -3.29 -6.35 14.36
N THR A 54 -4.27 -6.82 13.59
CA THR A 54 -4.22 -6.81 12.12
C THR A 54 -4.05 -5.39 11.59
N LEU A 55 -4.80 -4.43 12.13
CA LEU A 55 -4.71 -3.03 11.76
C LEU A 55 -3.35 -2.42 12.15
N ALA A 56 -2.83 -2.77 13.33
CA ALA A 56 -1.50 -2.32 13.79
C ALA A 56 -0.34 -2.87 12.92
N LEU A 57 -0.52 -4.03 12.31
CA LEU A 57 0.47 -4.63 11.41
C LEU A 57 0.44 -4.06 10.00
N ALA A 58 -0.60 -3.32 9.59
CA ALA A 58 -0.74 -2.80 8.22
C ALA A 58 0.48 -2.00 7.72
N PRO A 59 1.08 -1.07 8.50
CA PRO A 59 2.31 -0.39 8.10
C PRO A 59 3.51 -1.34 7.94
N ALA A 60 3.63 -2.37 8.77
CA ALA A 60 4.70 -3.36 8.66
C ALA A 60 4.52 -4.27 7.42
N VAL A 61 3.28 -4.64 7.09
CA VAL A 61 2.97 -5.40 5.88
C VAL A 61 3.39 -4.63 4.62
N SER A 62 3.03 -3.34 4.52
CA SER A 62 3.46 -2.52 3.38
C SER A 62 4.98 -2.46 3.26
N LEU A 63 5.70 -2.34 4.39
CA LEU A 63 7.16 -2.35 4.42
C LEU A 63 7.75 -3.69 3.95
N VAL A 64 7.19 -4.83 4.35
CA VAL A 64 7.67 -6.15 3.90
C VAL A 64 7.56 -6.27 2.38
N PHE A 65 6.48 -5.78 1.77
CA PHE A 65 6.37 -5.72 0.31
C PHE A 65 7.40 -4.79 -0.32
N MET A 66 7.69 -3.64 0.30
CA MET A 66 8.74 -2.73 -0.18
C MET A 66 10.13 -3.39 -0.11
N ILE A 67 10.44 -4.11 0.97
CA ILE A 67 11.68 -4.89 1.11
C ILE A 67 11.75 -5.97 0.02
N ALA A 68 10.69 -6.74 -0.18
CA ALA A 68 10.61 -7.78 -1.20
C ALA A 68 10.85 -7.19 -2.61
N SER A 69 10.21 -6.06 -2.93
CA SER A 69 10.36 -5.39 -4.22
C SER A 69 11.79 -4.90 -4.46
N ARG A 70 12.43 -4.32 -3.44
CA ARG A 70 13.84 -3.94 -3.49
C ARG A 70 14.74 -5.15 -3.75
N ARG A 71 14.53 -6.24 -3.02
CA ARG A 71 15.30 -7.49 -3.17
C ARG A 71 15.18 -8.05 -4.59
N VAL A 72 13.96 -8.14 -5.12
CA VAL A 72 13.73 -8.63 -6.49
C VAL A 72 14.31 -7.68 -7.54
N ALA A 73 14.23 -6.38 -7.33
CA ALA A 73 14.84 -5.40 -8.21
C ALA A 73 16.37 -5.53 -8.28
N THR A 74 17.02 -5.99 -7.20
CA THR A 74 18.46 -6.28 -7.11
C THR A 74 18.83 -7.74 -7.40
N GLY A 75 17.89 -8.54 -7.93
CA GLY A 75 18.16 -9.96 -8.32
C GLY A 75 18.11 -10.96 -7.18
N GLN A 76 17.62 -10.57 -6.00
CA GLN A 76 17.49 -11.45 -4.84
C GLN A 76 16.09 -12.05 -4.72
N ALA A 77 15.95 -13.14 -3.94
CA ALA A 77 14.63 -13.73 -3.68
C ALA A 77 13.77 -12.83 -2.77
N ALA A 78 12.46 -12.70 -3.12
CA ALA A 78 11.48 -11.97 -2.30
C ALA A 78 11.32 -12.64 -0.93
N MET A 79 10.98 -13.93 -0.92
CA MET A 79 10.75 -14.74 0.28
C MET A 79 11.82 -15.82 0.45
N PRO A 80 12.18 -16.21 1.67
CA PRO A 80 11.80 -15.64 2.98
C PRO A 80 12.58 -14.36 3.36
N GLY A 81 13.50 -13.93 2.48
CA GLY A 81 14.46 -12.88 2.77
C GLY A 81 13.87 -11.54 3.23
N ALA A 82 12.70 -11.14 2.73
CA ALA A 82 12.06 -9.90 3.14
C ALA A 82 11.64 -9.91 4.62
N ILE A 83 11.12 -11.05 5.09
CA ILE A 83 10.73 -11.21 6.51
C ILE A 83 11.98 -11.26 7.40
N VAL A 84 13.00 -12.01 7.00
CA VAL A 84 14.27 -12.10 7.75
C VAL A 84 14.90 -10.71 7.88
N GLU A 85 14.91 -9.92 6.81
CA GLU A 85 15.46 -8.57 6.81
C GLU A 85 14.68 -7.64 7.73
N LEU A 86 13.34 -7.72 7.76
CA LEU A 86 12.52 -6.93 8.67
C LEU A 86 12.90 -7.20 10.13
N PHE A 87 12.95 -8.48 10.53
CA PHE A 87 13.28 -8.84 11.91
C PHE A 87 14.74 -8.60 12.26
N GLY A 88 15.64 -8.63 11.28
CA GLY A 88 17.06 -8.28 11.42
C GLY A 88 17.35 -6.80 11.59
N ALA A 89 16.35 -5.92 11.44
CA ALA A 89 16.52 -4.47 11.48
C ALA A 89 16.96 -3.89 12.84
N GLY A 90 16.88 -4.70 13.90
CA GLY A 90 17.20 -4.29 15.27
C GLY A 90 15.98 -3.78 16.05
N ARG A 91 16.08 -3.93 17.39
CA ARG A 91 14.98 -3.63 18.34
C ARG A 91 14.44 -2.20 18.22
N SER A 92 15.31 -1.21 18.02
CA SER A 92 14.89 0.20 17.93
C SER A 92 13.91 0.43 16.79
N ARG A 93 14.22 -0.08 15.59
CA ARG A 93 13.38 0.06 14.39
C ARG A 93 12.06 -0.72 14.53
N LEU A 94 12.11 -1.93 15.08
CA LEU A 94 10.89 -2.72 15.34
C LEU A 94 9.97 -2.02 16.34
N VAL A 95 10.50 -1.43 17.40
CA VAL A 95 9.71 -0.63 18.36
C VAL A 95 9.14 0.62 17.70
N ALA A 96 9.88 1.29 16.84
CA ALA A 96 9.38 2.45 16.10
C ALA A 96 8.28 2.07 15.12
N LEU A 97 8.38 0.91 14.43
CA LEU A 97 7.32 0.36 13.57
C LEU A 97 6.07 -0.02 14.38
N LEU A 98 6.25 -0.62 15.56
CA LEU A 98 5.12 -0.94 16.45
C LEU A 98 4.40 0.34 16.90
N LYS A 99 5.14 1.38 17.30
CA LYS A 99 4.57 2.69 17.64
C LYS A 99 3.81 3.29 16.47
N LEU A 100 4.36 3.19 15.27
CA LEU A 100 3.71 3.63 14.04
C LEU A 100 2.38 2.89 13.80
N GLY A 101 2.37 1.57 13.99
CA GLY A 101 1.16 0.74 13.91
C GLY A 101 0.11 1.12 14.94
N LEU A 102 0.51 1.36 16.21
CA LEU A 102 -0.42 1.80 17.26
C LEU A 102 -1.02 3.19 16.96
N VAL A 103 -0.23 4.11 16.44
CA VAL A 103 -0.71 5.43 15.99
C VAL A 103 -1.67 5.27 14.81
N TYR A 104 -1.41 4.33 13.89
CA TYR A 104 -2.32 4.01 12.79
C TYR A 104 -3.67 3.51 13.30
N VAL A 105 -3.67 2.60 14.26
CA VAL A 105 -4.89 2.12 14.95
C VAL A 105 -5.65 3.27 15.58
N ALA A 106 -4.99 4.05 16.43
CA ALA A 106 -5.63 5.17 17.14
C ALA A 106 -6.23 6.20 16.18
N ALA A 107 -5.49 6.58 15.13
CA ALA A 107 -5.96 7.50 14.11
C ALA A 107 -7.15 6.92 13.33
N THR A 108 -7.11 5.64 12.95
CA THR A 108 -8.23 4.99 12.24
C THR A 108 -9.49 4.96 13.09
N PHE A 109 -9.39 4.57 14.37
CA PHE A 109 -10.54 4.57 15.26
C PHE A 109 -11.12 5.96 15.48
N LEU A 110 -10.26 6.98 15.68
CA LEU A 110 -10.70 8.37 15.83
C LEU A 110 -11.45 8.86 14.58
N LEU A 111 -10.89 8.63 13.41
CA LEU A 111 -11.49 9.07 12.14
C LEU A 111 -12.81 8.33 11.85
N PHE A 112 -12.87 7.03 12.14
CA PHE A 112 -14.10 6.25 11.94
C PHE A 112 -15.19 6.61 12.96
N TRP A 113 -14.80 6.91 14.19
CA TRP A 113 -15.72 7.45 15.20
C TRP A 113 -16.29 8.81 14.72
N LEU A 114 -15.41 9.71 14.26
CA LEU A 114 -15.83 11.01 13.72
C LEU A 114 -16.78 10.85 12.53
N ALA A 115 -16.47 9.93 11.59
CA ALA A 115 -17.35 9.61 10.49
C ALA A 115 -18.72 9.11 10.98
N GLY A 116 -18.74 8.28 12.04
CA GLY A 116 -19.98 7.78 12.65
C GLY A 116 -20.83 8.87 13.29
N VAL A 117 -20.18 9.89 13.88
CA VAL A 117 -20.90 11.07 14.40
C VAL A 117 -21.50 11.89 13.24
N LEU A 118 -20.74 12.07 12.15
CA LEU A 118 -21.16 12.89 11.00
C LEU A 118 -22.25 12.23 10.16
N ASP A 119 -22.25 10.88 10.04
CA ASP A 119 -23.28 10.13 9.31
C ASP A 119 -24.52 9.78 10.18
N GLY A 120 -24.54 10.20 11.45
CA GLY A 120 -25.61 9.89 12.38
C GLY A 120 -25.75 8.40 12.68
N GLY A 121 -24.67 7.60 12.49
CA GLY A 121 -24.69 6.15 12.70
C GLY A 121 -25.34 5.35 11.56
N ALA A 122 -25.69 5.99 10.45
CA ALA A 122 -26.39 5.33 9.34
C ALA A 122 -25.64 4.13 8.78
N LEU A 123 -24.33 4.26 8.55
CA LEU A 123 -23.50 3.16 8.05
C LEU A 123 -23.35 2.01 9.08
N ALA A 124 -23.24 2.36 10.36
CA ALA A 124 -23.16 1.34 11.43
C ALA A 124 -24.48 0.54 11.52
N SER A 125 -25.63 1.20 11.42
CA SER A 125 -26.95 0.55 11.42
C SER A 125 -27.14 -0.33 10.17
N PHE A 126 -26.62 0.07 9.01
CA PHE A 126 -26.63 -0.72 7.79
C PHE A 126 -25.84 -2.03 7.96
N PHE A 127 -24.59 -1.96 8.46
CA PHE A 127 -23.78 -3.15 8.70
C PHE A 127 -24.34 -4.05 9.82
N ALA A 128 -24.96 -3.48 10.85
CA ALA A 128 -25.66 -4.25 11.85
C ALA A 128 -26.85 -5.02 11.25
N GLY A 129 -27.62 -4.39 10.37
CA GLY A 129 -28.73 -5.03 9.65
C GLY A 129 -28.27 -6.19 8.74
N LEU A 130 -27.13 -6.05 8.08
CA LEU A 130 -26.51 -7.12 7.28
C LEU A 130 -26.06 -8.30 8.17
N ARG A 131 -25.35 -8.00 9.27
CA ARG A 131 -24.84 -9.00 10.19
C ARG A 131 -25.95 -9.81 10.85
N ASP A 132 -27.05 -9.15 11.23
CA ASP A 132 -28.19 -9.77 11.92
C ASP A 132 -29.15 -10.45 10.92
N SER A 133 -28.78 -10.55 9.64
CA SER A 133 -29.61 -11.12 8.54
C SER A 133 -31.01 -10.48 8.43
N LYS A 134 -31.17 -9.24 8.86
CA LYS A 134 -32.42 -8.46 8.80
C LYS A 134 -32.65 -7.82 7.44
N LEU A 135 -31.62 -7.80 6.57
CA LEU A 135 -31.69 -7.22 5.25
C LEU A 135 -31.67 -8.31 4.18
N THR A 136 -32.67 -8.29 3.28
CA THR A 136 -32.63 -9.04 2.04
C THR A 136 -31.68 -8.36 1.04
N PRO A 137 -31.20 -9.04 -0.02
CA PRO A 137 -30.37 -8.40 -1.04
C PRO A 137 -30.99 -7.15 -1.65
N GLU A 138 -32.31 -7.17 -1.88
CA GLU A 138 -33.06 -6.03 -2.44
C GLU A 138 -33.13 -4.84 -1.47
N SER A 139 -33.46 -5.11 -0.20
CA SER A 139 -33.49 -4.08 0.84
C SER A 139 -32.09 -3.53 1.17
N ALA A 140 -31.06 -4.36 1.08
CA ALA A 140 -29.68 -3.91 1.22
C ALA A 140 -29.27 -2.97 0.08
N ALA A 141 -29.62 -3.29 -1.18
CA ALA A 141 -29.38 -2.42 -2.32
C ALA A 141 -30.07 -1.05 -2.18
N THR A 142 -31.32 -1.05 -1.70
CA THR A 142 -32.06 0.20 -1.44
C THR A 142 -31.41 1.02 -0.32
N ARG A 143 -31.01 0.37 0.77
CA ARG A 143 -30.36 1.08 1.91
C ARG A 143 -28.97 1.62 1.59
N VAL A 144 -28.20 0.96 0.72
CA VAL A 144 -26.91 1.52 0.24
C VAL A 144 -27.14 2.85 -0.49
N ALA A 145 -28.28 3.05 -1.15
CA ALA A 145 -28.62 4.28 -1.84
C ALA A 145 -29.09 5.41 -0.89
N GLU A 146 -29.32 5.12 0.39
CA GLU A 146 -29.71 6.13 1.37
C GLU A 146 -28.58 7.16 1.57
N PRO A 147 -28.88 8.48 1.58
CA PRO A 147 -27.88 9.54 1.68
C PRO A 147 -26.97 9.41 2.90
N GLY A 148 -27.49 8.98 4.06
CA GLY A 148 -26.70 8.78 5.28
C GLY A 148 -25.67 7.67 5.15
N VAL A 149 -26.02 6.55 4.50
CA VAL A 149 -25.11 5.43 4.25
C VAL A 149 -24.04 5.83 3.24
N GLN A 150 -24.41 6.51 2.16
CA GLN A 150 -23.46 7.01 1.17
C GLN A 150 -22.49 8.03 1.78
N LEU A 151 -22.99 8.98 2.60
CA LEU A 151 -22.14 9.91 3.34
C LEU A 151 -21.16 9.17 4.23
N GLY A 152 -21.61 8.18 4.98
CA GLY A 152 -20.79 7.37 5.87
C GLY A 152 -19.66 6.61 5.13
N LEU A 153 -19.96 6.07 3.94
CA LEU A 153 -18.96 5.45 3.06
C LEU A 153 -17.96 6.48 2.54
N LEU A 154 -18.45 7.61 2.02
CA LEU A 154 -17.60 8.67 1.48
C LEU A 154 -16.66 9.25 2.53
N LEU A 155 -17.15 9.54 3.73
CA LEU A 155 -16.33 10.06 4.84
C LEU A 155 -15.21 9.08 5.21
N ARG A 156 -15.51 7.79 5.30
CA ARG A 156 -14.49 6.78 5.63
C ARG A 156 -13.45 6.62 4.54
N LEU A 157 -13.86 6.65 3.27
CA LEU A 157 -12.93 6.65 2.14
C LEU A 157 -12.03 7.89 2.15
N LEU A 158 -12.61 9.07 2.39
CA LEU A 158 -11.85 10.32 2.50
C LEU A 158 -10.84 10.27 3.65
N PHE A 159 -11.26 9.81 4.82
CA PHE A 159 -10.40 9.72 6.00
C PHE A 159 -9.28 8.68 5.82
N LEU A 160 -9.57 7.53 5.20
CA LEU A 160 -8.54 6.55 4.82
C LEU A 160 -7.57 7.15 3.80
N GLY A 161 -8.04 7.94 2.85
CA GLY A 161 -7.18 8.67 1.90
C GLY A 161 -6.24 9.64 2.62
N VAL A 162 -6.74 10.44 3.54
CA VAL A 162 -5.91 11.37 4.35
C VAL A 162 -4.90 10.59 5.20
N LEU A 163 -5.33 9.51 5.84
CA LEU A 163 -4.46 8.66 6.65
C LEU A 163 -3.35 8.03 5.80
N SER A 164 -3.71 7.57 4.59
CA SER A 164 -2.74 7.02 3.64
C SER A 164 -1.62 8.00 3.29
N ILE A 165 -1.89 9.29 3.17
CA ILE A 165 -0.87 10.32 2.89
C ILE A 165 0.22 10.30 3.96
N ALA A 166 -0.15 10.28 5.23
CA ALA A 166 0.81 10.29 6.33
C ALA A 166 1.58 8.96 6.46
N PHE A 167 0.92 7.83 6.20
CA PHE A 167 1.50 6.51 6.43
C PHE A 167 2.14 5.87 5.19
N TRP A 168 2.03 6.49 4.00
CA TRP A 168 2.51 5.93 2.73
C TRP A 168 3.99 5.57 2.74
N GLN A 169 4.82 6.54 3.12
CA GLN A 169 6.29 6.39 3.14
C GLN A 169 6.84 6.16 4.55
N ALA A 170 6.02 6.38 5.59
CA ALA A 170 6.47 6.37 6.97
C ALA A 170 7.13 5.05 7.41
N PRO A 171 6.61 3.84 7.07
CA PRO A 171 7.26 2.58 7.43
C PRO A 171 8.65 2.44 6.81
N ALA A 172 8.79 2.85 5.55
CA ALA A 172 10.06 2.83 4.81
C ALA A 172 11.06 3.83 5.41
N LEU A 173 10.61 5.02 5.79
CA LEU A 173 11.44 6.02 6.46
C LEU A 173 11.94 5.53 7.82
N VAL A 174 11.09 4.90 8.63
CA VAL A 174 11.50 4.27 9.91
C VAL A 174 12.57 3.21 9.66
N PHE A 175 12.41 2.40 8.62
CA PHE A 175 13.28 1.26 8.38
C PHE A 175 14.63 1.66 7.78
N TRP A 176 14.64 2.50 6.73
CA TRP A 176 15.87 2.89 6.01
C TRP A 176 16.44 4.24 6.46
N GLY A 177 15.62 5.14 6.98
CA GLY A 177 16.04 6.50 7.34
C GLY A 177 16.33 6.71 8.82
N ASP A 178 15.73 5.92 9.69
CA ASP A 178 15.83 5.98 11.16
C ASP A 178 15.57 7.37 11.82
N PRO A 179 14.63 8.20 11.32
CA PRO A 179 14.32 9.48 11.96
C PRO A 179 13.37 9.36 13.16
N GLY A 180 12.97 8.13 13.53
CA GLY A 180 11.92 7.84 14.50
C GLY A 180 10.51 7.96 13.91
N TRP A 181 9.53 7.34 14.57
CA TRP A 181 8.16 7.18 14.04
C TRP A 181 7.44 8.51 13.75
N ALA A 182 7.52 9.51 14.64
CA ALA A 182 6.82 10.78 14.48
C ALA A 182 7.39 11.63 13.34
N LYS A 183 8.72 11.71 13.23
CA LYS A 183 9.37 12.41 12.13
C LYS A 183 9.11 11.71 10.79
N SER A 184 8.98 10.38 10.78
CA SER A 184 8.65 9.61 9.58
C SER A 184 7.27 9.96 9.03
N LEU A 185 6.26 10.15 9.89
CA LEU A 185 4.92 10.62 9.47
C LEU A 185 4.99 12.01 8.83
N PHE A 186 5.73 12.93 9.45
CA PHE A 186 5.92 14.27 8.92
C PHE A 186 6.60 14.24 7.55
N PHE A 187 7.73 13.55 7.44
CA PHE A 187 8.46 13.47 6.17
C PHE A 187 7.69 12.72 5.08
N SER A 188 6.88 11.70 5.44
CA SER A 188 5.96 11.05 4.51
C SER A 188 4.97 12.04 3.92
N THR A 189 4.31 12.82 4.76
CA THR A 189 3.33 13.84 4.34
C THR A 189 3.99 14.89 3.44
N VAL A 190 5.15 15.40 3.82
CA VAL A 190 5.91 16.40 3.03
C VAL A 190 6.33 15.81 1.67
N ALA A 191 6.75 14.55 1.63
CA ALA A 191 7.16 13.88 0.39
C ALA A 191 6.00 13.74 -0.61
N LEU A 192 4.82 13.31 -0.14
CA LEU A 192 3.64 13.23 -0.98
C LEU A 192 3.18 14.61 -1.45
N TRP A 193 3.15 15.60 -0.56
CA TRP A 193 2.76 16.96 -0.91
C TRP A 193 3.68 17.58 -1.96
N ARG A 194 4.99 17.43 -1.78
CA ARG A 194 6.00 17.95 -2.72
C ARG A 194 5.94 17.26 -4.07
N ASN A 195 5.59 15.97 -4.11
CA ASN A 195 5.50 15.14 -5.31
C ASN A 195 4.05 14.84 -5.71
N LYS A 196 3.09 15.69 -5.32
CA LYS A 196 1.66 15.48 -5.56
C LYS A 196 1.31 15.13 -7.00
N GLY A 197 1.96 15.73 -7.99
CA GLY A 197 1.73 15.43 -9.40
C GLY A 197 2.01 13.97 -9.76
N ALA A 198 3.14 13.42 -9.31
CA ALA A 198 3.49 12.02 -9.55
C ALA A 198 2.55 11.07 -8.81
N PHE A 199 2.20 11.37 -7.56
CA PHE A 199 1.25 10.57 -6.78
C PHE A 199 -0.18 10.65 -7.33
N THR A 200 -0.61 11.79 -7.88
CA THR A 200 -1.90 11.89 -8.56
C THR A 200 -1.95 11.01 -9.80
N ILE A 201 -0.94 11.07 -10.67
CA ILE A 201 -0.87 10.20 -11.85
C ILE A 201 -0.83 8.72 -11.42
N TYR A 202 -0.01 8.37 -10.42
CA TYR A 202 0.05 7.03 -9.87
C TYR A 202 -1.33 6.54 -9.39
N SER A 203 -2.04 7.35 -8.61
CA SER A 203 -3.38 7.03 -8.10
C SER A 203 -4.41 6.88 -9.21
N LEU A 204 -4.37 7.76 -10.23
CA LEU A 204 -5.28 7.69 -11.38
C LEU A 204 -5.04 6.42 -12.21
N VAL A 205 -3.80 6.01 -12.42
CA VAL A 205 -3.49 4.76 -13.14
C VAL A 205 -4.01 3.55 -12.35
N TRP A 206 -3.79 3.50 -11.02
CA TRP A 206 -4.32 2.42 -10.20
C TRP A 206 -5.85 2.42 -10.15
N LEU A 207 -6.49 3.61 -10.11
CA LEU A 207 -7.95 3.71 -10.19
C LEU A 207 -8.48 3.18 -11.53
N ALA A 208 -7.85 3.54 -12.65
CA ALA A 208 -8.21 3.04 -13.97
C ALA A 208 -8.08 1.52 -14.06
N LEU A 209 -6.97 0.95 -13.56
CA LEU A 209 -6.76 -0.50 -13.51
C LEU A 209 -7.80 -1.19 -12.62
N PHE A 210 -8.17 -0.58 -11.49
CA PHE A 210 -9.21 -1.09 -10.61
C PHE A 210 -10.59 -1.07 -11.27
N MET A 211 -10.93 0.00 -12.02
CA MET A 211 -12.18 0.06 -12.77
C MET A 211 -12.24 -1.02 -13.86
N VAL A 212 -11.13 -1.27 -14.57
CA VAL A 212 -11.03 -2.37 -15.53
C VAL A 212 -11.23 -3.73 -14.84
N LEU A 213 -10.60 -3.93 -13.68
CA LEU A 213 -10.78 -5.15 -12.90
C LEU A 213 -12.24 -5.35 -12.48
N LEU A 214 -12.90 -4.29 -11.97
CA LEU A 214 -14.31 -4.34 -11.60
C LEU A 214 -15.22 -4.66 -12.81
N ALA A 215 -14.93 -4.08 -13.99
CA ALA A 215 -15.66 -4.38 -15.21
C ALA A 215 -15.52 -5.87 -15.61
N ILE A 216 -14.29 -6.41 -15.54
CA ILE A 216 -14.04 -7.84 -15.80
C ILE A 216 -14.82 -8.72 -14.82
N VAL A 217 -14.80 -8.39 -13.53
CA VAL A 217 -15.53 -9.15 -12.50
C VAL A 217 -17.03 -9.06 -12.71
N SER A 218 -17.57 -7.88 -13.03
CA SER A 218 -19.00 -7.68 -13.27
C SER A 218 -19.49 -8.44 -14.51
N ILE A 219 -18.76 -8.33 -15.62
CA ILE A 219 -19.08 -9.04 -16.86
C ILE A 219 -18.98 -10.55 -16.64
N GLY A 220 -17.91 -11.02 -16.01
CA GLY A 220 -17.72 -12.44 -15.72
C GLY A 220 -18.81 -13.00 -14.82
N ALA A 221 -19.20 -12.27 -13.77
CA ALA A 221 -20.29 -12.66 -12.89
C ALA A 221 -21.66 -12.71 -13.64
N GLY A 222 -21.88 -11.78 -14.58
CA GLY A 222 -23.07 -11.77 -15.42
C GLY A 222 -23.14 -12.97 -16.39
N LEU A 223 -22.01 -13.38 -16.96
CA LEU A 223 -21.93 -14.45 -17.94
C LEU A 223 -21.94 -15.87 -17.31
N PHE A 224 -21.21 -16.05 -16.21
CA PHE A 224 -20.95 -17.37 -15.60
C PHE A 224 -21.67 -17.57 -14.27
N GLY A 225 -22.33 -16.56 -13.76
CA GLY A 225 -22.92 -16.52 -12.43
C GLY A 225 -21.93 -16.10 -11.35
N PRO A 226 -22.39 -15.37 -10.31
CA PRO A 226 -21.50 -14.76 -9.29
C PRO A 226 -20.70 -15.80 -8.50
N GLU A 227 -21.32 -16.94 -8.14
CA GLU A 227 -20.66 -17.98 -7.34
C GLU A 227 -19.51 -18.64 -8.10
N ARG A 228 -19.71 -18.97 -9.38
CA ARG A 228 -18.69 -19.61 -10.23
C ARG A 228 -17.56 -18.65 -10.55
N PHE A 229 -17.91 -17.39 -10.83
CA PHE A 229 -16.91 -16.40 -11.19
C PHE A 229 -16.12 -15.91 -9.98
N ALA A 230 -16.63 -16.03 -8.75
CA ALA A 230 -15.89 -15.72 -7.52
C ALA A 230 -14.56 -16.50 -7.42
N LEU A 231 -14.52 -17.74 -7.95
CA LEU A 231 -13.29 -18.56 -8.00
C LEU A 231 -12.18 -17.94 -8.87
N VAL A 232 -12.56 -17.15 -9.88
CA VAL A 232 -11.61 -16.42 -10.75
C VAL A 232 -11.36 -15.01 -10.22
N ALA A 233 -12.39 -14.36 -9.70
CA ALA A 233 -12.29 -12.99 -9.18
C ALA A 233 -11.34 -12.88 -7.97
N ALA A 234 -11.35 -13.87 -7.08
CA ALA A 234 -10.48 -13.86 -5.91
C ALA A 234 -8.96 -13.88 -6.25
N PRO A 235 -8.47 -14.78 -7.12
CA PRO A 235 -7.09 -14.73 -7.59
C PRO A 235 -6.75 -13.43 -8.34
N LEU A 236 -7.65 -12.89 -9.17
CA LEU A 236 -7.43 -11.63 -9.87
C LEU A 236 -7.26 -10.46 -8.88
N MET A 237 -8.12 -10.39 -7.85
CA MET A 237 -7.99 -9.37 -6.81
C MET A 237 -6.69 -9.54 -6.01
N LEU A 238 -6.29 -10.78 -5.71
CA LEU A 238 -5.03 -11.08 -5.04
C LEU A 238 -3.84 -10.57 -5.86
N VAL A 239 -3.80 -10.86 -7.16
CA VAL A 239 -2.75 -10.38 -8.06
C VAL A 239 -2.74 -8.85 -8.10
N PHE A 240 -3.90 -8.22 -8.27
CA PHE A 240 -4.03 -6.77 -8.30
C PHE A 240 -3.45 -6.12 -7.04
N MET A 241 -3.87 -6.58 -5.86
CA MET A 241 -3.37 -6.07 -4.58
C MET A 241 -1.88 -6.34 -4.41
N THR A 242 -1.40 -7.51 -4.80
CA THR A 242 0.01 -7.87 -4.69
C THR A 242 0.89 -6.96 -5.55
N VAL A 243 0.49 -6.68 -6.80
CA VAL A 243 1.22 -5.77 -7.69
C VAL A 243 1.18 -4.33 -7.17
N PHE A 244 0.03 -3.90 -6.63
CA PHE A 244 -0.08 -2.59 -5.98
C PHE A 244 0.96 -2.45 -4.85
N TYR A 245 0.99 -3.39 -3.91
CA TYR A 245 1.97 -3.38 -2.82
C TYR A 245 3.41 -3.49 -3.33
N ALA A 246 3.67 -4.28 -4.37
CA ALA A 246 5.00 -4.39 -4.99
C ALA A 246 5.47 -3.06 -5.61
N SER A 247 4.56 -2.20 -6.06
CA SER A 247 4.91 -0.90 -6.64
C SER A 247 5.32 0.16 -5.60
N LEU A 248 4.96 -0.01 -4.32
CA LEU A 248 5.20 0.98 -3.27
C LEU A 248 6.68 1.32 -3.07
N TRP A 249 7.57 0.34 -3.21
CA TRP A 249 9.02 0.55 -3.12
C TRP A 249 9.51 1.63 -4.08
N PHE A 250 9.02 1.64 -5.31
CA PHE A 250 9.47 2.58 -6.32
C PHE A 250 9.03 4.00 -6.04
N THR A 251 7.86 4.19 -5.39
CA THR A 251 7.42 5.52 -4.94
C THR A 251 8.34 6.08 -3.88
N PHE A 252 8.90 5.21 -3.01
CA PHE A 252 9.86 5.60 -1.98
C PHE A 252 11.24 5.84 -2.56
N ALA A 253 11.77 4.91 -3.36
CA ALA A 253 13.13 4.94 -3.87
C ALA A 253 13.41 6.18 -4.73
N ASP A 254 12.42 6.63 -5.52
CA ASP A 254 12.58 7.81 -6.37
C ASP A 254 12.35 9.13 -5.62
N CYS A 255 11.61 9.11 -4.49
CA CYS A 255 11.40 10.31 -3.65
C CYS A 255 12.52 10.55 -2.64
N PHE A 256 13.30 9.53 -2.27
CA PHE A 256 14.34 9.64 -1.26
C PHE A 256 15.67 9.05 -1.75
N SER A 257 16.71 9.89 -1.83
CA SER A 257 18.07 9.38 -2.04
C SER A 257 18.68 8.88 -0.75
N SER A 258 19.27 7.67 -0.78
CA SER A 258 20.23 7.28 0.24
C SER A 258 21.47 8.17 0.12
N SER A 259 21.94 8.68 1.24
CA SER A 259 23.20 9.40 1.32
C SER A 259 24.43 8.47 1.32
N ASP A 260 24.37 7.37 0.54
CA ASP A 260 25.53 6.51 0.36
C ASP A 260 26.49 7.13 -0.66
N PRO A 261 27.72 7.51 -0.25
CA PRO A 261 28.72 8.13 -1.15
C PRO A 261 29.16 7.19 -2.30
N VAL A 262 28.92 5.88 -2.17
CA VAL A 262 29.33 4.86 -3.14
C VAL A 262 28.46 4.83 -4.40
N ALA A 263 27.23 5.34 -4.34
CA ALA A 263 26.36 5.40 -5.52
C ALA A 263 26.64 6.63 -6.39
N ALA A 264 27.21 7.68 -5.83
CA ALA A 264 27.57 8.90 -6.55
C ALA A 264 28.83 8.74 -7.44
N SER A 265 29.75 7.84 -7.06
CA SER A 265 30.98 7.60 -7.82
C SER A 265 30.82 6.69 -9.04
N ARG A 266 29.67 6.05 -9.24
CA ARG A 266 29.40 5.19 -10.42
C ARG A 266 28.71 5.91 -11.58
N GLY A 267 28.29 7.15 -11.39
CA GLY A 267 27.60 7.96 -12.41
C GLY A 267 28.53 8.84 -13.24
N ASP A 268 29.75 9.09 -12.77
CA ASP A 268 30.64 10.09 -13.39
C ASP A 268 31.77 9.49 -14.28
N ASP A 269 31.81 8.16 -14.42
CA ASP A 269 32.81 7.49 -15.26
C ASP A 269 32.28 7.10 -16.66
N VAL A 270 31.25 7.76 -17.16
CA VAL A 270 30.84 7.58 -18.57
C VAL A 270 31.11 8.87 -19.33
N ASP A 271 32.18 8.80 -20.13
CA ASP A 271 32.46 9.59 -21.34
C ASP A 271 32.90 11.05 -21.17
N HIS A 272 34.22 11.20 -20.90
CA HIS A 272 34.96 12.26 -21.58
C HIS A 272 35.91 11.63 -22.60
N PRO A 273 35.67 11.78 -23.92
CA PRO A 273 36.67 11.45 -24.89
C PRO A 273 37.81 12.48 -24.78
N ASP A 274 39.01 11.96 -24.51
CA ASP A 274 40.26 12.72 -24.47
C ASP A 274 40.54 13.36 -25.82
N PRO A 275 40.57 14.71 -25.99
CA PRO A 275 40.77 15.36 -27.25
C PRO A 275 42.23 15.51 -27.71
N MET A 276 43.18 14.77 -27.10
CA MET A 276 44.61 14.93 -27.43
C MET A 276 45.29 13.60 -27.76
N LYS A 277 44.98 13.02 -28.94
CA LYS A 277 45.92 12.17 -29.71
C LYS A 277 45.77 12.42 -31.18
N GLY A 278 46.30 13.49 -31.62
CA GLY A 278 46.63 13.78 -33.03
C GLY A 278 47.95 14.55 -33.07
N THR A 279 48.87 14.05 -33.84
CA THR A 279 50.19 14.51 -34.30
C THR A 279 51.39 13.80 -33.68
N SER A 280 51.83 12.76 -34.32
CA SER A 280 53.15 12.71 -34.99
C SER A 280 53.33 11.37 -35.69
#